data_599990702368155f69fb5eac073f0aa1
#
_entry.id   599990702368155f69fb5eac073f0aa1
#
_cell.length_a   1.000
_cell.length_b   1.000
_cell.length_c   1.000
_cell.angle_alpha   90.00
_cell.angle_beta   90.00
_cell.angle_gamma   90.00
#
_symmetry.space_group_name_H-M   'P 1'
#
loop_
_entity.id
_entity.type
_entity.pdbx_description
1 polymer ?
#
loop_
_entity_poly.entity_id
_entity_poly.type
_entity_poly.pdbx_seq_one_letter_code
_entity_poly.pdbx_strand_id
1 'polypeptide(L)'
;MYRTFVCEGENMDFSDKLQILTDGAKYDVSCSSSGSNRGAKRGQMGNAAPCGICHSFTEDGRCVSLLKVLLSNDCAFNCLYCVNRRELDKPRASFTPEELCELVMSFYRRNYIEGLFLSSAVLKNPDYTMELLVRTVKLLREEYKFNGYIHLKGIPGSDERLVQLGSSYADRMSFNIELPSERSLRLLAPQKRKESILTPMAALAEGAKERAKSARGLSAGQTTQMIVGASSETDDAILTLSDALYRKFSLKRVYYSAFLLTPDNVNSLLPAKSQEKAREHRLYQADWLLRFYNFSADELLAPGENFPLGLDPKSFWALKHPELFPVEVNTVPLEMLVRVPGIGIRSAGKIMNARRFKKLDFSDLLRMRVPLKRARHFLTAKGKFEGAALLSEDFLAEYTQTSLFEAGYSALTGEL
;
A
#
# COMPACT_ATOMS: atom_id res chain seq x y z
N MET A 1 -2.57 -27.18 -33.66
CA MET A 1 -1.38 -27.94 -33.21
C MET A 1 -1.32 -27.80 -31.69
N TYR A 2 -1.85 -28.77 -30.96
CA TYR A 2 -1.81 -28.78 -29.50
C TYR A 2 -0.39 -29.15 -29.05
N ARG A 3 0.33 -28.20 -28.47
CA ARG A 3 1.57 -28.50 -27.75
C ARG A 3 1.19 -29.19 -26.43
N THR A 4 1.53 -30.43 -26.31
CA THR A 4 1.55 -31.19 -25.08
C THR A 4 2.52 -30.52 -24.12
N PHE A 5 2.03 -29.88 -23.08
CA PHE A 5 2.87 -29.37 -21.99
C PHE A 5 3.32 -30.55 -21.14
N VAL A 6 4.55 -30.96 -21.34
CA VAL A 6 5.27 -31.80 -20.39
C VAL A 6 5.64 -30.91 -19.21
N CYS A 7 5.18 -31.24 -18.03
CA CYS A 7 5.63 -30.61 -16.78
C CYS A 7 7.13 -30.95 -16.57
N GLU A 8 8.02 -30.06 -16.96
CA GLU A 8 9.45 -30.12 -16.62
C GLU A 8 9.71 -29.65 -15.19
N GLY A 9 8.97 -30.17 -14.21
CA GLY A 9 9.02 -29.71 -12.83
C GLY A 9 9.55 -30.71 -11.80
N GLU A 10 9.99 -31.89 -12.24
CA GLU A 10 10.32 -32.97 -11.28
C GLU A 10 11.75 -32.95 -10.71
N ASN A 11 12.62 -32.01 -11.09
CA ASN A 11 14.00 -31.94 -10.58
C ASN A 11 14.50 -30.53 -10.20
N MET A 12 13.60 -29.55 -9.97
CA MET A 12 14.04 -28.23 -9.51
C MET A 12 14.36 -28.28 -8.01
N ASP A 13 15.56 -27.86 -7.63
CA ASP A 13 15.95 -27.76 -6.23
C ASP A 13 15.02 -26.82 -5.47
N PHE A 14 14.73 -27.15 -4.21
CA PHE A 14 13.84 -26.36 -3.33
C PHE A 14 14.30 -24.91 -3.17
N SER A 15 15.62 -24.67 -3.17
CA SER A 15 16.22 -23.35 -3.12
C SER A 15 15.89 -22.52 -4.37
N ASP A 16 15.92 -23.13 -5.56
CA ASP A 16 15.60 -22.48 -6.82
C ASP A 16 14.10 -22.15 -6.90
N LYS A 17 13.23 -23.07 -6.47
CA LYS A 17 11.78 -22.78 -6.32
C LYS A 17 11.54 -21.57 -5.43
N LEU A 18 12.18 -21.51 -4.27
CA LEU A 18 12.05 -20.42 -3.32
C LEU A 18 12.50 -19.09 -3.93
N GLN A 19 13.65 -19.08 -4.59
CA GLN A 19 14.19 -17.88 -5.25
C GLN A 19 13.21 -17.35 -6.31
N ILE A 20 12.74 -18.20 -7.22
CA ILE A 20 11.79 -17.84 -8.29
C ILE A 20 10.49 -17.28 -7.70
N LEU A 21 9.92 -17.94 -6.69
CA LEU A 21 8.62 -17.58 -6.14
C LEU A 21 8.66 -16.36 -5.21
N THR A 22 9.78 -16.10 -4.55
CA THR A 22 9.98 -14.86 -3.79
C THR A 22 10.30 -13.68 -4.69
N ASP A 23 11.08 -13.87 -5.75
CA ASP A 23 11.32 -12.83 -6.76
C ASP A 23 10.05 -12.44 -7.51
N GLY A 24 9.18 -13.40 -7.83
CA GLY A 24 7.85 -13.13 -8.39
C GLY A 24 6.95 -12.30 -7.48
N ALA A 25 7.07 -12.48 -6.15
CA ALA A 25 6.25 -11.80 -5.16
C ALA A 25 6.67 -10.36 -4.86
N LYS A 26 7.89 -9.93 -5.20
CA LYS A 26 8.44 -8.60 -4.83
C LYS A 26 7.63 -7.41 -5.35
N TYR A 27 6.87 -7.59 -6.42
CA TYR A 27 6.03 -6.56 -7.03
C TYR A 27 4.67 -6.36 -6.33
N ASP A 28 4.29 -7.26 -5.45
CA ASP A 28 3.13 -7.06 -4.58
C ASP A 28 3.49 -6.08 -3.45
N VAL A 29 2.84 -4.91 -3.41
CA VAL A 29 3.11 -3.92 -2.37
C VAL A 29 2.32 -4.28 -1.12
N SER A 30 3.00 -4.74 -0.10
CA SER A 30 2.44 -4.91 1.23
C SER A 30 3.38 -4.37 2.32
N CYS A 31 4.59 -3.98 1.90
CA CYS A 31 5.66 -3.55 2.80
C CYS A 31 6.84 -2.99 2.00
N SER A 32 7.67 -2.19 2.64
CA SER A 32 8.96 -1.77 2.11
C SER A 32 9.99 -2.88 2.30
N SER A 33 10.55 -3.41 1.21
CA SER A 33 11.73 -4.27 1.28
C SER A 33 12.98 -3.42 1.52
N SER A 34 13.96 -3.95 2.25
CA SER A 34 15.21 -3.22 2.58
C SER A 34 16.08 -2.84 1.37
N GLY A 35 15.80 -3.39 0.19
CA GLY A 35 16.56 -3.12 -1.04
C GLY A 35 18.03 -3.55 -1.02
N SER A 36 18.51 -4.18 0.05
CA SER A 36 19.90 -4.63 0.15
C SER A 36 20.08 -5.99 -0.55
N ASN A 37 21.11 -6.07 -1.39
CA ASN A 37 21.51 -7.31 -2.07
C ASN A 37 23.02 -7.48 -1.93
N ARG A 38 23.47 -8.23 -0.90
CA ARG A 38 24.87 -8.57 -0.69
C ARG A 38 24.97 -10.07 -0.42
N GLY A 39 25.54 -10.82 -1.36
CA GLY A 39 25.83 -12.24 -1.18
C GLY A 39 26.85 -12.50 -0.07
N ALA A 40 26.84 -13.71 0.47
CA ALA A 40 27.86 -14.16 1.42
C ALA A 40 29.26 -14.07 0.81
N LYS A 41 30.21 -13.49 1.57
CA LYS A 41 31.64 -13.44 1.19
C LYS A 41 32.45 -14.32 2.15
N ARG A 42 33.42 -15.06 1.59
CA ARG A 42 34.32 -15.91 2.39
C ARG A 42 35.07 -15.05 3.42
N GLY A 43 34.98 -15.44 4.69
CA GLY A 43 35.63 -14.71 5.80
C GLY A 43 34.77 -13.59 6.40
N GLN A 44 33.52 -13.39 5.95
CA GLN A 44 32.57 -12.46 6.58
C GLN A 44 31.35 -13.22 7.09
N MET A 45 30.77 -12.73 8.20
CA MET A 45 29.54 -13.30 8.76
C MET A 45 28.29 -12.62 8.18
N GLY A 46 27.31 -13.41 7.74
CA GLY A 46 26.02 -12.94 7.25
C GLY A 46 25.98 -12.61 5.76
N ASN A 47 24.77 -12.49 5.26
CA ASN A 47 24.44 -11.96 3.93
C ASN A 47 23.23 -11.02 4.04
N ALA A 48 23.01 -10.22 3.03
CA ALA A 48 21.81 -9.39 2.88
C ALA A 48 21.16 -9.68 1.53
N ALA A 49 21.12 -10.97 1.16
CA ALA A 49 20.43 -11.39 -0.04
C ALA A 49 18.91 -11.27 0.14
N PRO A 50 18.15 -10.95 -0.92
CA PRO A 50 16.69 -10.99 -0.88
C PRO A 50 16.24 -12.42 -0.54
N CYS A 51 15.58 -12.60 0.60
CA CYS A 51 15.13 -13.91 1.08
C CYS A 51 13.61 -14.03 1.15
N GLY A 52 12.89 -13.16 0.45
CA GLY A 52 11.42 -13.12 0.50
C GLY A 52 10.84 -12.62 1.83
N ILE A 53 11.66 -12.17 2.78
CA ILE A 53 11.19 -11.61 4.03
C ILE A 53 10.91 -10.13 3.82
N CYS A 54 9.69 -9.74 4.15
CA CYS A 54 9.23 -8.36 4.11
C CYS A 54 8.78 -7.90 5.51
N HIS A 55 8.64 -6.59 5.67
CA HIS A 55 8.24 -5.99 6.92
C HIS A 55 6.89 -5.28 6.75
N SER A 56 5.95 -5.56 7.64
CA SER A 56 4.68 -4.86 7.75
C SER A 56 4.62 -4.18 9.12
N PHE A 57 3.93 -3.05 9.21
CA PHE A 57 3.77 -2.35 10.47
C PHE A 57 2.34 -2.53 10.99
N THR A 58 2.22 -2.80 12.27
CA THR A 58 0.95 -2.84 13.01
C THR A 58 0.50 -1.41 13.32
N GLU A 59 -0.76 -1.23 13.76
CA GLU A 59 -1.32 0.08 14.10
C GLU A 59 -0.56 0.78 15.26
N ASP A 60 0.06 0.00 16.14
CA ASP A 60 0.92 0.48 17.23
C ASP A 60 2.38 0.77 16.81
N GLY A 61 2.69 0.63 15.50
CA GLY A 61 4.01 0.91 14.95
C GLY A 61 5.03 -0.23 15.08
N ARG A 62 4.63 -1.40 15.60
CA ARG A 62 5.51 -2.57 15.68
C ARG A 62 5.76 -3.15 14.28
N CYS A 63 7.02 -3.45 13.98
CA CYS A 63 7.42 -4.12 12.74
C CYS A 63 7.18 -5.63 12.86
N VAL A 64 6.50 -6.21 11.87
CA VAL A 64 6.24 -7.65 11.75
C VAL A 64 6.96 -8.17 10.53
N SER A 65 7.83 -9.17 10.70
CA SER A 65 8.53 -9.83 9.60
C SER A 65 7.65 -10.91 8.97
N LEU A 66 7.46 -10.85 7.65
CA LEU A 66 6.61 -11.79 6.91
C LEU A 66 7.40 -12.51 5.83
N LEU A 67 7.21 -13.82 5.70
CA LEU A 67 7.58 -14.50 4.46
C LEU A 67 6.59 -14.09 3.37
N LYS A 68 7.09 -13.45 2.33
CA LYS A 68 6.32 -13.04 1.17
C LYS A 68 6.66 -13.91 -0.02
N VAL A 69 5.73 -14.73 -0.43
CA VAL A 69 5.97 -15.77 -1.43
C VAL A 69 4.74 -16.01 -2.29
N LEU A 70 4.96 -16.39 -3.55
CA LEU A 70 3.91 -16.94 -4.41
C LEU A 70 3.79 -18.46 -4.15
N LEU A 71 2.56 -18.97 -4.17
CA LEU A 71 2.32 -20.40 -4.29
C LEU A 71 2.79 -20.90 -5.67
N SER A 72 2.53 -20.12 -6.71
CA SER A 72 3.00 -20.36 -8.07
C SER A 72 3.24 -19.05 -8.81
N ASN A 73 4.21 -19.03 -9.74
CA ASN A 73 4.37 -17.96 -10.74
C ASN A 73 3.91 -18.39 -12.14
N ASP A 74 3.39 -19.60 -12.30
CA ASP A 74 2.76 -20.05 -13.54
C ASP A 74 1.35 -19.49 -13.66
N CYS A 75 1.12 -18.65 -14.69
CA CYS A 75 -0.10 -17.86 -14.80
C CYS A 75 -0.86 -18.17 -16.08
N ALA A 76 -2.16 -18.47 -15.96
CA ALA A 76 -3.06 -18.58 -17.10
C ALA A 76 -3.47 -17.21 -17.69
N PHE A 77 -3.22 -16.10 -16.94
CA PHE A 77 -3.59 -14.75 -17.38
C PHE A 77 -2.43 -14.03 -18.06
N ASN A 78 -2.76 -13.06 -18.92
CA ASN A 78 -1.80 -12.27 -19.67
C ASN A 78 -1.93 -10.76 -19.36
N CYS A 79 -1.83 -10.38 -18.09
CA CYS A 79 -1.86 -8.98 -17.68
C CYS A 79 -0.56 -8.29 -18.13
N LEU A 80 -0.65 -7.28 -19.00
CA LEU A 80 0.52 -6.68 -19.67
C LEU A 80 1.54 -6.06 -18.72
N TYR A 81 1.09 -5.55 -17.57
CA TYR A 81 1.96 -4.97 -16.53
C TYR A 81 2.65 -6.02 -15.64
N CYS A 82 2.25 -7.30 -15.73
CA CYS A 82 2.69 -8.34 -14.81
C CYS A 82 3.93 -9.08 -15.32
N VAL A 83 4.93 -9.22 -14.45
CA VAL A 83 6.17 -9.95 -14.72
C VAL A 83 5.99 -11.48 -14.75
N ASN A 84 4.84 -11.98 -14.30
CA ASN A 84 4.49 -13.40 -14.28
C ASN A 84 3.43 -13.75 -15.35
N ARG A 85 3.14 -12.86 -16.32
CA ARG A 85 2.12 -13.13 -17.33
C ARG A 85 2.47 -14.36 -18.17
N ARG A 86 1.44 -15.01 -18.71
CA ARG A 86 1.56 -16.28 -19.43
C ARG A 86 2.56 -16.29 -20.59
N GLU A 87 2.61 -15.19 -21.37
CA GLU A 87 3.43 -15.10 -22.58
C GLU A 87 4.93 -14.92 -22.34
N LEU A 88 5.34 -14.68 -21.10
CA LEU A 88 6.77 -14.52 -20.80
C LEU A 88 7.45 -15.89 -20.70
N ASP A 89 8.55 -16.00 -21.42
CA ASP A 89 9.44 -17.15 -21.32
C ASP A 89 10.35 -16.98 -20.09
N LYS A 90 9.88 -17.54 -18.97
CA LYS A 90 10.55 -17.48 -17.66
C LYS A 90 10.48 -18.81 -16.95
N PRO A 91 11.44 -19.11 -16.08
CA PRO A 91 11.35 -20.26 -15.20
C PRO A 91 10.04 -20.22 -14.40
N ARG A 92 9.28 -21.31 -14.47
CA ARG A 92 8.03 -21.47 -13.73
C ARG A 92 8.24 -22.45 -12.59
N ALA A 93 7.69 -22.10 -11.42
CA ALA A 93 7.75 -22.94 -10.25
C ALA A 93 6.43 -22.89 -9.51
N SER A 94 6.13 -23.95 -8.75
CA SER A 94 4.96 -24.04 -7.88
C SER A 94 5.34 -24.83 -6.64
N PHE A 95 4.87 -24.37 -5.50
CA PHE A 95 4.85 -25.17 -4.28
C PHE A 95 3.54 -25.96 -4.20
N THR A 96 3.60 -27.15 -3.63
CA THR A 96 2.39 -27.75 -3.07
C THR A 96 2.02 -27.05 -1.77
N PRO A 97 0.76 -27.11 -1.33
CA PRO A 97 0.36 -26.60 -0.01
C PRO A 97 1.23 -27.12 1.13
N GLU A 98 1.59 -28.39 1.10
CA GLU A 98 2.42 -29.06 2.08
C GLU A 98 3.85 -28.53 2.11
N GLU A 99 4.52 -28.45 0.94
CA GLU A 99 5.87 -27.87 0.81
C GLU A 99 5.92 -26.44 1.38
N LEU A 100 4.88 -25.64 1.07
CA LEU A 100 4.82 -24.26 1.54
C LEU A 100 4.60 -24.18 3.06
N CYS A 101 3.76 -25.06 3.62
CA CYS A 101 3.57 -25.15 5.07
C CYS A 101 4.87 -25.49 5.79
N GLU A 102 5.62 -26.49 5.30
CA GLU A 102 6.91 -26.87 5.88
C GLU A 102 7.92 -25.72 5.83
N LEU A 103 7.97 -24.99 4.71
CA LEU A 103 8.81 -23.80 4.57
C LEU A 103 8.48 -22.73 5.61
N VAL A 104 7.19 -22.37 5.71
CA VAL A 104 6.70 -21.36 6.66
C VAL A 104 7.06 -21.77 8.09
N MET A 105 6.81 -23.01 8.46
CA MET A 105 7.10 -23.52 9.80
C MET A 105 8.60 -23.59 10.11
N SER A 106 9.42 -23.93 9.11
CA SER A 106 10.87 -23.91 9.24
C SER A 106 11.40 -22.51 9.53
N PHE A 107 10.90 -21.49 8.82
CA PHE A 107 11.30 -20.09 9.02
C PHE A 107 10.77 -19.52 10.34
N TYR A 108 9.53 -19.89 10.70
CA TYR A 108 8.92 -19.44 11.95
C TYR A 108 9.66 -20.00 13.18
N ARG A 109 9.95 -21.31 13.20
CA ARG A 109 10.70 -21.96 14.30
C ARG A 109 12.11 -21.40 14.48
N ARG A 110 12.71 -20.85 13.43
CA ARG A 110 14.02 -20.20 13.46
C ARG A 110 13.94 -18.70 13.79
N ASN A 111 12.77 -18.18 14.10
CA ASN A 111 12.51 -16.76 14.37
C ASN A 111 12.90 -15.82 13.20
N TYR A 112 12.85 -16.30 11.95
CA TYR A 112 13.10 -15.45 10.78
C TYR A 112 11.87 -14.64 10.40
N ILE A 113 10.67 -15.15 10.68
CA ILE A 113 9.39 -14.56 10.37
C ILE A 113 8.41 -14.66 11.53
N GLU A 114 7.48 -13.71 11.58
CA GLU A 114 6.33 -13.72 12.49
C GLU A 114 5.03 -14.06 11.76
N GLY A 115 5.06 -14.10 10.43
CA GLY A 115 3.88 -14.38 9.62
C GLY A 115 4.16 -14.67 8.16
N LEU A 116 3.07 -14.85 7.42
CA LEU A 116 3.05 -15.20 6.01
C LEU A 116 2.26 -14.16 5.21
N PHE A 117 2.81 -13.69 4.09
CA PHE A 117 2.06 -13.04 3.01
C PHE A 117 2.02 -14.02 1.83
N LEU A 118 0.85 -14.61 1.61
CA LEU A 118 0.63 -15.60 0.57
C LEU A 118 -0.15 -15.02 -0.59
N SER A 119 0.43 -15.11 -1.78
CA SER A 119 -0.23 -14.81 -3.05
C SER A 119 0.03 -15.93 -4.08
N SER A 120 -0.53 -15.80 -5.26
CA SER A 120 -0.26 -16.73 -6.38
C SER A 120 -0.51 -16.05 -7.72
N ALA A 121 0.16 -16.51 -8.76
CA ALA A 121 -0.34 -16.42 -10.12
C ALA A 121 -1.59 -17.31 -10.25
N VAL A 122 -2.38 -17.10 -11.30
CA VAL A 122 -3.61 -17.88 -11.54
C VAL A 122 -3.26 -19.17 -12.28
N LEU A 123 -3.16 -20.26 -11.54
CA LEU A 123 -2.99 -21.62 -12.10
C LEU A 123 -4.32 -22.10 -12.72
N LYS A 124 -4.29 -22.65 -13.90
CA LYS A 124 -5.47 -23.20 -14.59
C LYS A 124 -6.67 -22.23 -14.64
N ASN A 125 -7.32 -21.99 -13.49
CA ASN A 125 -8.43 -21.07 -13.31
C ASN A 125 -8.46 -20.46 -11.89
N PRO A 126 -9.30 -19.45 -11.64
CA PRO A 126 -9.36 -18.78 -10.33
C PRO A 126 -9.74 -19.72 -9.18
N ASP A 127 -10.72 -20.60 -9.35
CA ASP A 127 -11.22 -21.49 -8.29
C ASP A 127 -10.16 -22.49 -7.87
N TYR A 128 -9.55 -23.17 -8.82
CA TYR A 128 -8.46 -24.12 -8.55
C TYR A 128 -7.32 -23.46 -7.77
N THR A 129 -6.95 -22.24 -8.17
CA THR A 129 -5.88 -21.51 -7.47
C THR A 129 -6.30 -21.13 -6.06
N MET A 130 -7.53 -20.65 -5.90
CA MET A 130 -8.06 -20.27 -4.60
C MET A 130 -8.19 -21.47 -3.65
N GLU A 131 -8.59 -22.65 -4.17
CA GLU A 131 -8.61 -23.91 -3.40
C GLU A 131 -7.25 -24.26 -2.82
N LEU A 132 -6.18 -24.17 -3.63
CA LEU A 132 -4.81 -24.43 -3.15
C LEU A 132 -4.38 -23.42 -2.08
N LEU A 133 -4.69 -22.14 -2.26
CA LEU A 133 -4.41 -21.10 -1.28
C LEU A 133 -5.15 -21.34 0.03
N VAL A 134 -6.45 -21.66 -0.05
CA VAL A 134 -7.29 -21.99 1.12
C VAL A 134 -6.78 -23.25 1.82
N ARG A 135 -6.43 -24.30 1.07
CA ARG A 135 -5.83 -25.51 1.62
C ARG A 135 -4.55 -25.19 2.40
N THR A 136 -3.68 -24.37 1.85
CA THR A 136 -2.43 -23.97 2.51
C THR A 136 -2.69 -23.29 3.86
N VAL A 137 -3.55 -22.27 3.91
CA VAL A 137 -3.82 -21.55 5.16
C VAL A 137 -4.60 -22.38 6.16
N LYS A 138 -5.45 -23.29 5.69
CA LYS A 138 -6.15 -24.27 6.52
C LYS A 138 -5.17 -25.25 7.18
N LEU A 139 -4.28 -25.87 6.39
CA LEU A 139 -3.24 -26.76 6.91
C LEU A 139 -2.38 -26.06 7.97
N LEU A 140 -1.91 -24.83 7.69
CA LEU A 140 -1.15 -24.03 8.65
C LEU A 140 -1.91 -23.87 9.98
N ARG A 141 -3.18 -23.52 9.94
CA ARG A 141 -3.98 -23.29 11.16
C ARG A 141 -4.38 -24.58 11.89
N GLU A 142 -4.87 -25.59 11.15
CA GLU A 142 -5.48 -26.77 11.74
C GLU A 142 -4.47 -27.87 12.05
N GLU A 143 -3.49 -28.14 11.17
CA GLU A 143 -2.53 -29.23 11.35
C GLU A 143 -1.24 -28.73 12.00
N TYR A 144 -0.62 -27.69 11.43
CA TYR A 144 0.63 -27.16 11.96
C TYR A 144 0.46 -26.24 13.17
N LYS A 145 -0.79 -25.91 13.56
CA LYS A 145 -1.12 -25.02 14.70
C LYS A 145 -0.39 -23.67 14.64
N PHE A 146 -0.15 -23.19 13.43
CA PHE A 146 0.51 -21.90 13.21
C PHE A 146 -0.38 -20.75 13.69
N ASN A 147 0.09 -20.01 14.70
CA ASN A 147 -0.63 -18.85 15.27
C ASN A 147 -0.04 -17.51 14.83
N GLY A 148 0.92 -17.50 13.89
CA GLY A 148 1.48 -16.27 13.32
C GLY A 148 0.49 -15.55 12.40
N TYR A 149 0.83 -14.34 12.02
CA TYR A 149 0.01 -13.52 11.12
C TYR A 149 -0.07 -14.11 9.70
N ILE A 150 -1.27 -14.16 9.13
CA ILE A 150 -1.50 -14.58 7.74
C ILE A 150 -2.21 -13.47 6.95
N HIS A 151 -1.54 -12.96 5.92
CA HIS A 151 -2.14 -12.13 4.89
C HIS A 151 -2.34 -12.98 3.62
N LEU A 152 -3.58 -13.22 3.25
CA LEU A 152 -3.95 -13.99 2.07
C LEU A 152 -4.39 -13.04 0.95
N LYS A 153 -3.75 -13.15 -0.22
CA LYS A 153 -4.21 -12.45 -1.42
C LYS A 153 -5.20 -13.33 -2.17
N GLY A 154 -6.45 -12.90 -2.22
CA GLY A 154 -7.52 -13.61 -2.91
C GLY A 154 -7.38 -13.50 -4.43
N ILE A 155 -7.92 -14.49 -5.13
CA ILE A 155 -7.90 -14.58 -6.59
C ILE A 155 -9.20 -13.98 -7.13
N PRO A 156 -9.17 -12.90 -7.94
CA PRO A 156 -10.35 -12.33 -8.56
C PRO A 156 -11.09 -13.35 -9.44
N GLY A 157 -12.40 -13.44 -9.26
CA GLY A 157 -13.25 -14.37 -10.02
C GLY A 157 -13.34 -15.79 -9.44
N SER A 158 -12.76 -16.03 -8.26
CA SER A 158 -12.97 -17.30 -7.54
C SER A 158 -14.33 -17.35 -6.85
N ASP A 159 -14.80 -18.59 -6.62
CA ASP A 159 -16.06 -18.86 -5.91
C ASP A 159 -16.11 -18.18 -4.53
N GLU A 160 -17.24 -17.58 -4.20
CA GLU A 160 -17.43 -16.82 -2.96
C GLU A 160 -17.25 -17.70 -1.71
N ARG A 161 -17.63 -18.97 -1.77
CA ARG A 161 -17.45 -19.91 -0.65
C ARG A 161 -15.99 -20.13 -0.33
N LEU A 162 -15.12 -20.19 -1.35
CA LEU A 162 -13.67 -20.28 -1.19
C LEU A 162 -13.11 -19.00 -0.57
N VAL A 163 -13.61 -17.84 -1.00
CA VAL A 163 -13.22 -16.55 -0.41
C VAL A 163 -13.61 -16.48 1.07
N GLN A 164 -14.84 -16.87 1.41
CA GLN A 164 -15.31 -16.91 2.79
C GLN A 164 -14.49 -17.90 3.64
N LEU A 165 -14.23 -19.08 3.12
CA LEU A 165 -13.41 -20.08 3.82
C LEU A 165 -11.97 -19.58 4.03
N GLY A 166 -11.33 -19.01 3.02
CA GLY A 166 -9.99 -18.40 3.14
C GLY A 166 -9.95 -17.29 4.19
N SER A 167 -11.01 -16.48 4.24
CA SER A 167 -11.14 -15.37 5.19
C SER A 167 -11.27 -15.82 6.65
N SER A 168 -11.72 -17.06 6.90
CA SER A 168 -11.82 -17.61 8.26
C SER A 168 -10.48 -18.04 8.86
N TYR A 169 -9.48 -18.26 8.00
CA TYR A 169 -8.12 -18.66 8.40
C TYR A 169 -7.09 -17.53 8.34
N ALA A 170 -7.39 -16.45 7.60
CA ALA A 170 -6.50 -15.31 7.42
C ALA A 170 -6.79 -14.18 8.41
N ASP A 171 -5.75 -13.47 8.87
CA ASP A 171 -5.90 -12.23 9.64
C ASP A 171 -6.23 -11.05 8.72
N ARG A 172 -5.68 -11.05 7.52
CA ARG A 172 -5.97 -10.06 6.47
C ARG A 172 -6.18 -10.72 5.13
N MET A 173 -7.10 -10.18 4.36
CA MET A 173 -7.30 -10.58 2.98
C MET A 173 -7.28 -9.37 2.05
N SER A 174 -6.78 -9.54 0.82
CA SER A 174 -6.74 -8.47 -0.18
C SER A 174 -7.12 -8.96 -1.56
N PHE A 175 -7.88 -8.12 -2.26
CA PHE A 175 -8.13 -8.24 -3.69
C PHE A 175 -7.64 -6.96 -4.36
N ASN A 176 -6.73 -7.07 -5.31
CA ASN A 176 -6.17 -5.89 -5.96
C ASN A 176 -7.13 -5.34 -7.00
N ILE A 177 -7.41 -4.03 -6.90
CA ILE A 177 -8.12 -3.28 -7.96
C ILE A 177 -7.29 -3.22 -9.23
N GLU A 178 -5.98 -3.25 -9.11
CA GLU A 178 -4.97 -3.17 -10.17
C GLU A 178 -4.96 -1.82 -10.87
N LEU A 179 -6.03 -1.47 -11.58
CA LEU A 179 -6.14 -0.25 -12.37
C LEU A 179 -7.40 0.54 -11.98
N PRO A 180 -7.36 1.88 -12.01
CA PRO A 180 -8.45 2.72 -11.52
C PRO A 180 -9.75 2.54 -12.31
N SER A 181 -9.66 2.43 -13.64
CA SER A 181 -10.83 2.34 -14.52
C SER A 181 -11.06 0.93 -15.06
N GLU A 182 -12.31 0.61 -15.40
CA GLU A 182 -12.63 -0.64 -16.09
C GLU A 182 -12.06 -0.66 -17.52
N ARG A 183 -11.99 0.50 -18.18
CA ARG A 183 -11.41 0.63 -19.51
C ARG A 183 -9.94 0.22 -19.49
N SER A 184 -9.16 0.73 -18.56
CA SER A 184 -7.74 0.39 -18.41
C SER A 184 -7.56 -1.07 -18.02
N LEU A 185 -8.43 -1.59 -17.14
CA LEU A 185 -8.39 -2.99 -16.74
C LEU A 185 -8.63 -3.93 -17.94
N ARG A 186 -9.64 -3.66 -18.76
CA ARG A 186 -9.91 -4.45 -19.98
C ARG A 186 -8.76 -4.39 -20.97
N LEU A 187 -8.12 -3.23 -21.09
CA LEU A 187 -7.01 -3.03 -22.04
C LEU A 187 -5.74 -3.76 -21.58
N LEU A 188 -5.38 -3.65 -20.31
CA LEU A 188 -4.10 -4.12 -19.80
C LEU A 188 -4.17 -5.47 -19.07
N ALA A 189 -5.36 -5.94 -18.70
CA ALA A 189 -5.59 -7.22 -18.03
C ALA A 189 -6.92 -7.88 -18.53
N PRO A 190 -6.97 -8.31 -19.78
CA PRO A 190 -8.23 -8.67 -20.47
C PRO A 190 -8.99 -9.84 -19.83
N GLN A 191 -8.35 -10.68 -19.02
CA GLN A 191 -8.99 -11.76 -18.28
C GLN A 191 -9.59 -11.31 -16.93
N LYS A 192 -9.32 -10.07 -16.49
CA LYS A 192 -9.87 -9.50 -15.26
C LYS A 192 -11.05 -8.58 -15.55
N ARG A 193 -12.06 -8.63 -14.69
CA ARG A 193 -13.20 -7.72 -14.72
C ARG A 193 -13.34 -7.03 -13.37
N LYS A 194 -13.77 -5.79 -13.35
CA LYS A 194 -13.95 -5.03 -12.11
C LYS A 194 -14.95 -5.70 -11.18
N GLU A 195 -16.01 -6.27 -11.73
CA GLU A 195 -17.01 -7.03 -10.99
C GLU A 195 -16.39 -8.22 -10.24
N SER A 196 -15.55 -9.02 -10.91
CA SER A 196 -14.86 -10.17 -10.28
C SER A 196 -13.91 -9.80 -9.15
N ILE A 197 -13.53 -8.52 -9.05
CA ILE A 197 -12.74 -7.98 -7.95
C ILE A 197 -13.64 -7.41 -6.84
N LEU A 198 -14.67 -6.65 -7.21
CA LEU A 198 -15.51 -5.94 -6.26
C LEU A 198 -16.50 -6.85 -5.52
N THR A 199 -17.01 -7.90 -6.18
CA THR A 199 -17.92 -8.86 -5.55
C THR A 199 -17.33 -9.53 -4.32
N PRO A 200 -16.14 -10.16 -4.36
CA PRO A 200 -15.54 -10.74 -3.17
C PRO A 200 -15.18 -9.68 -2.10
N MET A 201 -14.82 -8.45 -2.51
CA MET A 201 -14.59 -7.37 -1.55
C MET A 201 -15.86 -6.99 -0.80
N ALA A 202 -17.02 -6.97 -1.48
CA ALA A 202 -18.33 -6.73 -0.85
C ALA A 202 -18.69 -7.83 0.15
N ALA A 203 -18.55 -9.09 -0.26
CA ALA A 203 -18.80 -10.25 0.60
C ALA A 203 -17.93 -10.24 1.87
N LEU A 204 -16.65 -9.86 1.74
CA LEU A 204 -15.77 -9.69 2.90
C LEU A 204 -16.22 -8.55 3.84
N ALA A 205 -16.69 -7.43 3.28
CA ALA A 205 -17.17 -6.29 4.07
C ALA A 205 -18.44 -6.63 4.86
N GLU A 206 -19.37 -7.36 4.27
CA GLU A 206 -20.59 -7.86 4.92
C GLU A 206 -20.24 -8.88 6.01
N GLY A 207 -19.44 -9.89 5.68
CA GLY A 207 -18.98 -10.88 6.63
C GLY A 207 -18.14 -10.30 7.79
N ALA A 208 -17.45 -9.18 7.60
CA ALA A 208 -16.72 -8.49 8.68
C ALA A 208 -17.66 -7.89 9.73
N LYS A 209 -18.83 -7.38 9.34
CA LYS A 209 -19.86 -6.84 10.26
C LYS A 209 -20.46 -7.94 11.15
N GLU A 210 -20.63 -9.15 10.61
CA GLU A 210 -21.12 -10.30 11.36
C GLU A 210 -20.04 -10.88 12.29
N ARG A 211 -18.80 -10.95 11.81
CA ARG A 211 -17.65 -11.48 12.55
C ARG A 211 -17.11 -10.56 13.65
N ALA A 212 -17.37 -9.26 13.58
CA ALA A 212 -17.06 -8.35 14.69
C ALA A 212 -17.75 -8.77 16.01
N LYS A 213 -18.75 -9.66 15.92
CA LYS A 213 -19.43 -10.30 17.04
C LYS A 213 -18.81 -11.62 17.50
N SER A 214 -17.85 -12.17 16.73
CA SER A 214 -17.15 -13.44 17.03
C SER A 214 -15.64 -13.26 16.84
N ALA A 215 -14.83 -13.70 17.76
CA ALA A 215 -13.37 -13.49 17.80
C ALA A 215 -12.56 -14.26 16.73
N ARG A 216 -13.13 -14.63 15.58
CA ARG A 216 -12.45 -15.44 14.55
C ARG A 216 -12.45 -14.78 13.18
N GLY A 217 -11.27 -14.73 12.52
CA GLY A 217 -11.02 -14.35 11.13
C GLY A 217 -10.97 -12.83 10.86
N LEU A 218 -10.15 -12.42 9.88
CA LEU A 218 -9.93 -11.05 9.38
C LEU A 218 -9.77 -9.97 10.46
N SER A 219 -9.03 -10.26 11.52
CA SER A 219 -8.75 -9.30 12.61
C SER A 219 -8.10 -8.00 12.10
N ALA A 220 -7.27 -8.08 11.04
CA ALA A 220 -6.64 -6.96 10.40
C ALA A 220 -7.39 -6.44 9.15
N GLY A 221 -8.59 -6.96 8.86
CA GLY A 221 -9.49 -6.49 7.82
C GLY A 221 -9.02 -6.74 6.39
N GLN A 222 -9.60 -6.01 5.44
CA GLN A 222 -9.25 -6.12 4.02
C GLN A 222 -8.50 -4.90 3.50
N THR A 223 -7.69 -5.13 2.46
CA THR A 223 -6.91 -4.09 1.76
C THR A 223 -6.97 -4.30 0.25
N THR A 224 -6.53 -3.31 -0.51
CA THR A 224 -6.38 -3.40 -1.97
C THR A 224 -5.11 -2.71 -2.44
N GLN A 225 -4.73 -2.93 -3.70
CA GLN A 225 -3.61 -2.26 -4.35
C GLN A 225 -4.02 -1.76 -5.72
N MET A 226 -3.52 -0.57 -6.09
CA MET A 226 -3.61 0.02 -7.43
C MET A 226 -2.23 0.33 -7.99
N ILE A 227 -2.08 0.13 -9.30
CA ILE A 227 -0.89 0.51 -10.05
C ILE A 227 -1.11 1.95 -10.54
N VAL A 228 -0.16 2.83 -10.22
CA VAL A 228 -0.20 4.25 -10.57
C VAL A 228 0.66 4.49 -11.80
N GLY A 229 0.07 5.10 -12.83
CA GLY A 229 0.79 5.50 -14.04
C GLY A 229 1.07 4.38 -15.04
N ALA A 230 0.44 3.21 -14.91
CA ALA A 230 0.38 2.20 -15.99
C ALA A 230 -0.63 2.59 -17.08
N SER A 231 -1.53 3.48 -16.77
CA SER A 231 -2.59 4.02 -17.63
C SER A 231 -2.77 5.52 -17.37
N SER A 232 -3.61 6.18 -18.14
CA SER A 232 -3.70 7.64 -18.22
C SER A 232 -4.58 8.30 -17.16
N GLU A 233 -5.07 7.53 -16.16
CA GLU A 233 -5.89 8.12 -15.11
C GLU A 233 -5.13 9.13 -14.27
N THR A 234 -5.82 10.19 -13.91
CA THR A 234 -5.34 11.29 -13.09
C THR A 234 -5.42 10.99 -11.59
N ASP A 235 -4.74 11.78 -10.78
CA ASP A 235 -4.69 11.54 -9.33
C ASP A 235 -6.04 11.76 -8.67
N ASP A 236 -6.88 12.69 -9.19
CA ASP A 236 -8.25 12.87 -8.72
C ASP A 236 -9.09 11.59 -8.92
N ALA A 237 -9.00 10.96 -10.10
CA ALA A 237 -9.73 9.72 -10.38
C ALA A 237 -9.29 8.58 -9.47
N ILE A 238 -7.98 8.48 -9.21
CA ILE A 238 -7.40 7.48 -8.29
C ILE A 238 -7.88 7.74 -6.86
N LEU A 239 -7.84 8.99 -6.41
CA LEU A 239 -8.18 9.37 -5.05
C LEU A 239 -9.68 9.25 -4.78
N THR A 240 -10.52 9.68 -5.74
CA THR A 240 -11.98 9.51 -5.71
C THR A 240 -12.37 8.03 -5.61
N LEU A 241 -11.73 7.17 -6.40
CA LEU A 241 -11.96 5.72 -6.29
C LEU A 241 -11.53 5.19 -4.92
N SER A 242 -10.40 5.63 -4.39
CA SER A 242 -9.91 5.20 -3.08
C SER A 242 -10.87 5.59 -1.97
N ASP A 243 -11.38 6.81 -1.97
CA ASP A 243 -12.39 7.30 -1.02
C ASP A 243 -13.68 6.47 -1.10
N ALA A 244 -14.17 6.20 -2.31
CA ALA A 244 -15.33 5.34 -2.53
C ALA A 244 -15.12 3.91 -2.01
N LEU A 245 -13.92 3.34 -2.20
CA LEU A 245 -13.56 2.01 -1.71
C LEU A 245 -13.52 1.96 -0.17
N TYR A 246 -12.99 2.98 0.49
CA TYR A 246 -13.01 3.09 1.96
C TYR A 246 -14.44 3.11 2.49
N ARG A 247 -15.29 3.93 1.91
CA ARG A 247 -16.70 4.08 2.34
C ARG A 247 -17.52 2.81 2.10
N LYS A 248 -17.37 2.20 0.92
CA LYS A 248 -18.21 1.07 0.48
C LYS A 248 -17.78 -0.27 1.08
N PHE A 249 -16.47 -0.53 1.15
CA PHE A 249 -15.94 -1.84 1.50
C PHE A 249 -15.22 -1.89 2.85
N SER A 250 -15.25 -0.79 3.63
CA SER A 250 -14.56 -0.71 4.94
C SER A 250 -13.11 -1.15 4.88
N LEU A 251 -12.41 -0.77 3.82
CA LEU A 251 -11.00 -1.08 3.65
C LEU A 251 -10.15 -0.49 4.76
N LYS A 252 -9.14 -1.22 5.18
CA LYS A 252 -8.12 -0.69 6.10
C LYS A 252 -7.09 0.15 5.39
N ARG A 253 -6.75 -0.19 4.12
CA ARG A 253 -5.78 0.57 3.33
C ARG A 253 -5.92 0.29 1.83
N VAL A 254 -5.71 1.32 1.05
CA VAL A 254 -5.40 1.24 -0.38
C VAL A 254 -3.87 1.39 -0.52
N TYR A 255 -3.23 0.46 -1.20
CA TYR A 255 -1.81 0.54 -1.54
C TYR A 255 -1.67 1.08 -2.96
N TYR A 256 -0.77 2.04 -3.13
CA TYR A 256 -0.38 2.58 -4.42
C TYR A 256 0.97 2.02 -4.82
N SER A 257 1.13 1.64 -6.07
CA SER A 257 2.38 1.13 -6.61
C SER A 257 2.70 1.86 -7.91
N ALA A 258 3.77 2.63 -7.94
CA ALA A 258 4.23 3.27 -9.16
C ALA A 258 4.53 2.20 -10.22
N PHE A 259 4.02 2.40 -11.44
CA PHE A 259 4.31 1.53 -12.56
C PHE A 259 5.83 1.47 -12.80
N LEU A 260 6.36 0.26 -12.83
CA LEU A 260 7.76 0.01 -13.10
C LEU A 260 7.90 -0.65 -14.47
N LEU A 261 8.56 0.05 -15.40
CA LEU A 261 8.94 -0.54 -16.67
C LEU A 261 10.10 -1.51 -16.47
N THR A 262 9.93 -2.72 -16.94
CA THR A 262 10.95 -3.76 -16.94
C THR A 262 11.10 -4.33 -18.35
N PRO A 263 12.22 -5.00 -18.69
CA PRO A 263 12.34 -5.64 -20.00
C PRO A 263 11.17 -6.58 -20.34
N ASP A 264 10.57 -7.17 -19.32
CA ASP A 264 9.49 -8.15 -19.46
C ASP A 264 8.13 -7.54 -19.78
N ASN A 265 7.90 -6.26 -19.48
CA ASN A 265 6.59 -5.61 -19.69
C ASN A 265 6.62 -4.48 -20.73
N VAL A 266 7.68 -4.40 -21.55
CA VAL A 266 7.71 -3.47 -22.68
C VAL A 266 6.57 -3.80 -23.64
N ASN A 267 5.66 -2.84 -23.85
CA ASN A 267 4.49 -2.99 -24.69
C ASN A 267 3.99 -1.61 -25.14
N SER A 268 3.45 -1.52 -26.36
CA SER A 268 2.95 -0.26 -26.94
C SER A 268 1.73 0.34 -26.17
N LEU A 269 1.02 -0.49 -25.38
CA LEU A 269 -0.12 -0.07 -24.57
C LEU A 269 0.28 0.41 -23.18
N LEU A 270 1.55 0.28 -22.80
CA LEU A 270 2.10 0.72 -21.53
C LEU A 270 3.01 1.94 -21.72
N PRO A 271 3.23 2.75 -20.69
CA PRO A 271 4.14 3.88 -20.77
C PRO A 271 5.57 3.44 -21.12
N ALA A 272 6.25 4.24 -21.96
CA ALA A 272 7.63 3.98 -22.39
C ALA A 272 8.68 4.16 -21.28
N LYS A 273 8.28 4.64 -20.10
CA LYS A 273 9.13 4.82 -18.92
C LYS A 273 8.38 4.50 -17.64
N SER A 274 9.12 4.16 -16.60
CA SER A 274 8.58 3.97 -15.28
C SER A 274 7.94 5.26 -14.75
N GLN A 275 6.90 5.11 -13.93
CA GLN A 275 6.28 6.23 -13.21
C GLN A 275 7.24 6.72 -12.12
N GLU A 276 7.30 8.03 -11.92
CA GLU A 276 8.07 8.63 -10.83
C GLU A 276 7.49 8.24 -9.46
N LYS A 277 8.33 7.76 -8.56
CA LYS A 277 7.92 7.42 -7.18
C LYS A 277 7.33 8.60 -6.41
N ALA A 278 7.71 9.82 -6.77
CA ALA A 278 7.15 11.02 -6.17
C ALA A 278 5.62 11.08 -6.29
N ARG A 279 5.03 10.65 -7.42
CA ARG A 279 3.58 10.58 -7.61
C ARG A 279 2.93 9.57 -6.65
N GLU A 280 3.53 8.39 -6.50
CA GLU A 280 3.08 7.39 -5.53
C GLU A 280 3.09 7.98 -4.10
N HIS A 281 4.17 8.69 -3.72
CA HIS A 281 4.26 9.33 -2.41
C HIS A 281 3.18 10.40 -2.21
N ARG A 282 2.86 11.21 -3.23
CA ARG A 282 1.78 12.22 -3.14
C ARG A 282 0.42 11.55 -2.91
N LEU A 283 0.15 10.45 -3.58
CA LEU A 283 -1.08 9.68 -3.37
C LEU A 283 -1.15 9.08 -1.96
N TYR A 284 -0.05 8.55 -1.41
CA TYR A 284 -0.02 8.09 -0.02
C TYR A 284 -0.25 9.22 0.98
N GLN A 285 0.31 10.41 0.74
CA GLN A 285 0.08 11.59 1.56
C GLN A 285 -1.39 12.03 1.50
N ALA A 286 -1.99 12.06 0.31
CA ALA A 286 -3.40 12.38 0.13
C ALA A 286 -4.33 11.34 0.79
N ASP A 287 -4.02 10.06 0.63
CA ASP A 287 -4.73 8.96 1.31
C ASP A 287 -4.73 9.14 2.84
N TRP A 288 -3.61 9.60 3.40
CA TRP A 288 -3.51 9.91 4.81
C TRP A 288 -4.44 11.06 5.22
N LEU A 289 -4.56 12.10 4.38
CA LEU A 289 -5.49 13.21 4.60
C LEU A 289 -6.95 12.76 4.57
N LEU A 290 -7.33 11.89 3.64
CA LEU A 290 -8.68 11.30 3.58
C LEU A 290 -9.02 10.55 4.86
N ARG A 291 -8.12 9.69 5.31
CA ARG A 291 -8.43 8.76 6.41
C ARG A 291 -8.35 9.36 7.80
N PHE A 292 -7.51 10.36 8.01
CA PHE A 292 -7.20 10.84 9.36
C PHE A 292 -7.42 12.34 9.57
N TYR A 293 -7.52 13.14 8.51
CA TYR A 293 -7.65 14.60 8.60
C TYR A 293 -9.00 15.12 8.12
N ASN A 294 -9.90 14.20 7.81
CA ASN A 294 -11.26 14.52 7.37
C ASN A 294 -11.30 15.42 6.10
N PHE A 295 -10.36 15.18 5.18
CA PHE A 295 -10.46 15.71 3.83
C PHE A 295 -11.30 14.79 2.96
N SER A 296 -11.94 15.35 1.92
CA SER A 296 -12.55 14.58 0.84
C SER A 296 -11.69 14.64 -0.42
N ALA A 297 -11.90 13.72 -1.36
CA ALA A 297 -11.10 13.68 -2.59
C ALA A 297 -11.31 14.93 -3.46
N ASP A 298 -12.54 15.40 -3.54
CA ASP A 298 -12.97 16.58 -4.28
C ASP A 298 -12.47 17.92 -3.67
N GLU A 299 -12.19 17.95 -2.36
CA GLU A 299 -11.49 19.08 -1.75
C GLU A 299 -10.03 19.16 -2.16
N LEU A 300 -9.37 18.03 -2.34
CA LEU A 300 -7.93 17.99 -2.62
C LEU A 300 -7.61 18.26 -4.09
N LEU A 301 -8.42 17.73 -5.01
CA LEU A 301 -8.19 17.80 -6.44
C LEU A 301 -9.49 18.08 -7.19
N ALA A 302 -9.40 18.97 -8.19
CA ALA A 302 -10.45 19.15 -9.16
C ALA A 302 -10.48 18.00 -10.18
N PRO A 303 -11.62 17.75 -10.86
CA PRO A 303 -11.69 16.72 -11.90
C PRO A 303 -10.61 16.88 -12.98
N GLY A 304 -9.86 15.81 -13.26
CA GLY A 304 -8.79 15.79 -14.23
C GLY A 304 -7.43 16.30 -13.72
N GLU A 305 -7.32 16.62 -12.44
CA GLU A 305 -6.13 17.23 -11.86
C GLU A 305 -5.16 16.17 -11.28
N ASN A 306 -3.86 16.48 -11.31
CA ASN A 306 -2.80 15.72 -10.66
C ASN A 306 -2.12 16.57 -9.58
N PHE A 307 -1.60 15.93 -8.55
CA PHE A 307 -0.75 16.64 -7.59
C PHE A 307 0.56 17.09 -8.22
N PRO A 308 1.02 18.32 -7.92
CA PRO A 308 2.36 18.74 -8.28
C PRO A 308 3.39 17.90 -7.52
N LEU A 309 4.41 17.39 -8.22
CA LEU A 309 5.41 16.50 -7.59
C LEU A 309 6.26 17.23 -6.53
N GLY A 310 6.44 18.55 -6.67
CA GLY A 310 7.22 19.39 -5.77
C GLY A 310 6.51 19.80 -4.47
N LEU A 311 5.18 19.62 -4.36
CA LEU A 311 4.39 20.02 -3.19
C LEU A 311 3.68 18.81 -2.58
N ASP A 312 3.56 18.80 -1.26
CA ASP A 312 2.68 17.83 -0.60
C ASP A 312 1.19 18.24 -0.77
N PRO A 313 0.25 17.26 -0.74
CA PRO A 313 -1.15 17.52 -1.01
C PRO A 313 -1.80 18.54 -0.07
N LYS A 314 -1.40 18.59 1.19
CA LYS A 314 -1.94 19.52 2.17
C LYS A 314 -1.51 20.95 1.89
N SER A 315 -0.25 21.12 1.53
CA SER A 315 0.29 22.42 1.11
C SER A 315 -0.32 22.89 -0.21
N PHE A 316 -0.49 21.97 -1.16
CA PHE A 316 -1.17 22.25 -2.42
C PHE A 316 -2.60 22.72 -2.20
N TRP A 317 -3.36 22.05 -1.34
CA TRP A 317 -4.70 22.47 -0.95
C TRP A 317 -4.69 23.85 -0.30
N ALA A 318 -3.81 24.11 0.66
CA ALA A 318 -3.75 25.39 1.36
C ALA A 318 -3.42 26.56 0.43
N LEU A 319 -2.58 26.35 -0.59
CA LEU A 319 -2.25 27.35 -1.60
C LEU A 319 -3.39 27.61 -2.60
N LYS A 320 -4.30 26.65 -2.77
CA LYS A 320 -5.54 26.85 -3.55
C LYS A 320 -6.62 27.60 -2.76
N HIS A 321 -6.46 27.71 -1.43
CA HIS A 321 -7.40 28.35 -0.52
C HIS A 321 -6.72 29.47 0.32
N PRO A 322 -6.06 30.45 -0.32
CA PRO A 322 -5.34 31.51 0.40
C PRO A 322 -6.28 32.36 1.28
N GLU A 323 -7.56 32.42 0.95
CA GLU A 323 -8.60 33.14 1.69
C GLU A 323 -8.84 32.57 3.10
N LEU A 324 -8.45 31.33 3.36
CA LEU A 324 -8.57 30.69 4.67
C LEU A 324 -7.40 31.00 5.60
N PHE A 325 -6.32 31.61 5.09
CA PHE A 325 -5.08 31.78 5.81
C PHE A 325 -4.62 33.25 5.84
N PRO A 326 -3.83 33.67 6.85
CA PRO A 326 -3.41 32.89 8.02
C PRO A 326 -4.51 32.76 9.08
N VAL A 327 -4.48 31.64 9.85
CA VAL A 327 -5.42 31.41 10.95
C VAL A 327 -4.79 31.72 12.32
N GLU A 328 -5.57 32.26 13.25
CA GLU A 328 -5.07 32.54 14.61
C GLU A 328 -5.07 31.27 15.46
N VAL A 329 -3.89 30.83 15.91
CA VAL A 329 -3.68 29.57 16.63
C VAL A 329 -4.51 29.45 17.91
N ASN A 330 -4.80 30.60 18.56
CA ASN A 330 -5.52 30.63 19.83
C ASN A 330 -7.03 30.48 19.71
N THR A 331 -7.59 30.68 18.53
CA THR A 331 -9.05 30.71 18.32
C THR A 331 -9.54 29.71 17.29
N VAL A 332 -8.70 29.35 16.33
CA VAL A 332 -9.06 28.45 15.23
C VAL A 332 -9.57 27.09 15.72
N PRO A 333 -10.65 26.51 15.16
CA PRO A 333 -11.15 25.19 15.53
C PRO A 333 -10.15 24.09 15.15
N LEU A 334 -10.26 22.91 15.80
CA LEU A 334 -9.36 21.79 15.60
C LEU A 334 -9.34 21.34 14.14
N GLU A 335 -10.50 21.28 13.52
CA GLU A 335 -10.71 20.84 12.13
C GLU A 335 -9.93 21.71 11.15
N MET A 336 -9.85 23.01 11.38
CA MET A 336 -9.05 23.91 10.56
C MET A 336 -7.58 23.90 10.96
N LEU A 337 -7.27 23.73 12.25
CA LEU A 337 -5.88 23.67 12.71
C LEU A 337 -5.13 22.48 12.12
N VAL A 338 -5.76 21.31 11.98
CA VAL A 338 -5.15 20.14 11.33
C VAL A 338 -4.99 20.31 9.82
N ARG A 339 -5.68 21.26 9.20
CA ARG A 339 -5.56 21.61 7.78
C ARG A 339 -4.36 22.52 7.49
N VAL A 340 -3.80 23.14 8.52
CA VAL A 340 -2.59 23.98 8.38
C VAL A 340 -1.40 23.13 7.97
N PRO A 341 -0.68 23.47 6.86
CA PRO A 341 0.55 22.78 6.48
C PRO A 341 1.59 22.77 7.60
N GLY A 342 2.20 21.61 7.87
CA GLY A 342 3.13 21.43 8.99
C GLY A 342 2.47 21.14 10.34
N ILE A 343 1.15 21.27 10.49
CA ILE A 343 0.44 20.92 11.73
C ILE A 343 -0.20 19.54 11.57
N GLY A 344 0.35 18.54 12.26
CA GLY A 344 -0.23 17.20 12.35
C GLY A 344 -1.20 17.09 13.53
N ILE A 345 -1.95 15.99 13.60
CA ILE A 345 -2.93 15.71 14.67
C ILE A 345 -2.30 15.83 16.07
N ARG A 346 -1.09 15.31 16.25
CA ARG A 346 -0.36 15.38 17.52
C ARG A 346 -0.02 16.84 17.90
N SER A 347 0.45 17.63 16.94
CA SER A 347 0.76 19.05 17.18
C SER A 347 -0.50 19.85 17.44
N ALA A 348 -1.59 19.61 16.69
CA ALA A 348 -2.88 20.24 16.92
C ALA A 348 -3.42 19.90 18.33
N GLY A 349 -3.34 18.64 18.75
CA GLY A 349 -3.73 18.24 20.10
C GLY A 349 -2.94 18.94 21.20
N LYS A 350 -1.62 19.09 21.05
CA LYS A 350 -0.78 19.87 22.00
C LYS A 350 -1.23 21.33 22.06
N ILE A 351 -1.45 21.96 20.90
CA ILE A 351 -1.92 23.36 20.81
C ILE A 351 -3.27 23.51 21.49
N MET A 352 -4.24 22.65 21.16
CA MET A 352 -5.59 22.68 21.74
C MET A 352 -5.57 22.56 23.27
N ASN A 353 -4.70 21.72 23.81
CA ASN A 353 -4.56 21.57 25.26
C ASN A 353 -3.88 22.79 25.89
N ALA A 354 -2.78 23.27 25.32
CA ALA A 354 -1.99 24.37 25.90
C ALA A 354 -2.73 25.71 25.88
N ARG A 355 -3.48 26.03 24.83
CA ARG A 355 -4.22 27.29 24.71
C ARG A 355 -5.36 27.47 25.71
N ARG A 356 -5.78 26.38 26.40
CA ARG A 356 -6.74 26.45 27.50
C ARG A 356 -6.21 27.19 28.72
N PHE A 357 -4.87 27.18 28.91
CA PHE A 357 -4.23 27.76 30.08
C PHE A 357 -3.67 29.15 29.83
N LYS A 358 -3.22 29.41 28.61
CA LYS A 358 -2.71 30.73 28.22
C LYS A 358 -2.80 30.92 26.71
N LYS A 359 -2.84 32.19 26.28
CA LYS A 359 -2.65 32.51 24.86
C LYS A 359 -1.23 32.19 24.44
N LEU A 360 -1.10 31.40 23.35
CA LEU A 360 0.19 30.94 22.81
C LEU A 360 0.76 31.97 21.84
N ASP A 361 2.09 32.14 21.89
CA ASP A 361 2.87 32.83 20.87
C ASP A 361 3.79 31.86 20.12
N PHE A 362 4.55 32.34 19.11
CA PHE A 362 5.44 31.48 18.33
C PHE A 362 6.53 30.80 19.16
N SER A 363 7.02 31.48 20.23
CA SER A 363 8.02 30.88 21.13
C SER A 363 7.44 29.71 21.92
N ASP A 364 6.17 29.75 22.30
CA ASP A 364 5.47 28.65 22.94
C ASP A 364 5.30 27.47 21.98
N LEU A 365 4.89 27.74 20.73
CA LEU A 365 4.78 26.71 19.70
C LEU A 365 6.11 26.00 19.45
N LEU A 366 7.20 26.75 19.40
CA LEU A 366 8.54 26.20 19.24
C LEU A 366 8.95 25.30 20.42
N ARG A 367 8.70 25.74 21.67
CA ARG A 367 8.96 24.93 22.88
C ARG A 367 8.15 23.63 22.89
N MET A 368 6.95 23.64 22.34
CA MET A 368 6.09 22.45 22.18
C MET A 368 6.54 21.55 21.02
N ARG A 369 7.62 21.92 20.30
CA ARG A 369 8.13 21.23 19.11
C ARG A 369 7.10 21.13 18.00
N VAL A 370 6.35 22.20 17.77
CA VAL A 370 5.49 22.34 16.58
C VAL A 370 6.38 22.64 15.38
N PRO A 371 6.23 21.96 14.23
CA PRO A 371 7.02 22.21 13.02
C PRO A 371 6.69 23.58 12.40
N LEU A 372 7.31 24.66 12.88
CA LEU A 372 7.00 26.02 12.45
C LEU A 372 7.55 26.38 11.08
N LYS A 373 8.54 25.66 10.56
CA LYS A 373 9.17 25.99 9.28
C LYS A 373 8.17 26.17 8.13
N ARG A 374 7.13 25.33 8.09
CA ARG A 374 6.01 25.46 7.16
C ARG A 374 4.84 26.22 7.77
N ALA A 375 4.47 25.88 9.01
CA ALA A 375 3.24 26.35 9.62
C ALA A 375 3.21 27.87 9.83
N ARG A 376 4.36 28.57 10.02
CA ARG A 376 4.42 30.01 10.23
C ARG A 376 3.81 30.83 9.09
N HIS A 377 3.82 30.28 7.87
CA HIS A 377 3.25 30.97 6.67
C HIS A 377 1.73 30.93 6.64
N PHE A 378 1.11 30.10 7.47
CA PHE A 378 -0.33 29.85 7.51
C PHE A 378 -0.97 30.18 8.87
N LEU A 379 -0.17 30.67 9.84
CA LEU A 379 -0.61 30.94 11.20
C LEU A 379 -0.32 32.37 11.64
N THR A 380 -1.19 32.87 12.52
CA THR A 380 -0.88 33.96 13.44
C THR A 380 -0.90 33.44 14.88
N ALA A 381 -0.15 34.07 15.77
CA ALA A 381 -0.14 33.80 17.20
C ALA A 381 -0.16 35.10 17.98
N LYS A 382 -1.20 35.32 18.82
CA LYS A 382 -1.49 36.61 19.46
C LYS A 382 -1.56 37.78 18.47
N GLY A 383 -2.13 37.53 17.27
CA GLY A 383 -2.26 38.50 16.21
C GLY A 383 -0.96 38.84 15.46
N LYS A 384 0.18 38.19 15.80
CA LYS A 384 1.44 38.36 15.10
C LYS A 384 1.56 37.34 13.97
N PHE A 385 2.10 37.75 12.84
CA PHE A 385 2.44 36.91 11.70
C PHE A 385 3.96 36.91 11.51
N GLU A 386 4.57 35.73 11.41
CA GLU A 386 6.03 35.56 11.25
C GLU A 386 6.39 34.82 9.94
N GLY A 387 5.42 34.67 9.03
CA GLY A 387 5.61 34.03 7.74
C GLY A 387 5.88 35.01 6.63
N ALA A 388 6.24 34.50 5.43
CA ALA A 388 6.20 35.25 4.20
C ALA A 388 4.77 35.23 3.63
N ALA A 389 4.41 36.24 2.85
CA ALA A 389 3.11 36.27 2.17
C ALA A 389 3.01 35.06 1.21
N LEU A 390 1.87 34.36 1.24
CA LEU A 390 1.64 33.19 0.38
C LEU A 390 1.82 33.58 -1.09
N LEU A 391 2.48 32.69 -1.84
CA LEU A 391 2.81 32.88 -3.26
C LEU A 391 3.84 33.97 -3.55
N SER A 392 4.46 34.61 -2.54
CA SER A 392 5.61 35.48 -2.77
C SER A 392 6.84 34.68 -3.24
N GLU A 393 7.79 35.35 -3.91
CA GLU A 393 9.05 34.72 -4.32
C GLU A 393 9.81 34.13 -3.13
N ASP A 394 9.85 34.85 -2.00
CA ASP A 394 10.46 34.36 -0.75
C ASP A 394 9.79 33.11 -0.21
N PHE A 395 8.46 33.08 -0.22
CA PHE A 395 7.69 31.89 0.16
C PHE A 395 8.02 30.71 -0.75
N LEU A 396 7.98 30.89 -2.06
CA LEU A 396 8.24 29.82 -3.02
C LEU A 396 9.67 29.29 -2.91
N ALA A 397 10.65 30.17 -2.76
CA ALA A 397 12.05 29.80 -2.60
C ALA A 397 12.29 28.96 -1.31
N GLU A 398 11.73 29.37 -0.18
CA GLU A 398 11.86 28.67 1.09
C GLU A 398 11.06 27.35 1.11
N TYR A 399 9.87 27.38 0.56
CA TYR A 399 8.91 26.25 0.65
C TYR A 399 9.28 25.08 -0.26
N THR A 400 9.72 25.36 -1.50
CA THR A 400 10.14 24.32 -2.45
C THR A 400 11.42 23.61 -2.03
N GLN A 401 12.40 24.31 -1.49
CA GLN A 401 13.62 23.68 -0.98
C GLN A 401 13.34 22.73 0.18
N THR A 402 12.41 23.07 1.06
CA THR A 402 12.04 22.27 2.22
C THR A 402 11.30 20.98 1.80
N SER A 403 10.45 21.03 0.77
CA SER A 403 9.64 19.89 0.35
C SER A 403 10.44 18.75 -0.26
N LEU A 404 11.58 19.03 -0.89
CA LEU A 404 12.45 18.03 -1.51
C LEU A 404 13.20 17.18 -0.47
N PHE A 405 13.61 17.76 0.66
CA PHE A 405 14.32 17.05 1.73
C PHE A 405 13.40 16.23 2.65
N GLU A 406 12.16 16.69 2.86
CA GLU A 406 11.20 16.03 3.76
C GLU A 406 10.39 14.90 3.09
N ALA A 407 10.33 14.86 1.76
CA ALA A 407 9.62 13.82 1.02
C ALA A 407 10.12 12.39 1.34
N GLY A 408 11.38 12.25 1.74
CA GLY A 408 11.94 10.96 2.18
C GLY A 408 11.51 10.52 3.59
N TYR A 409 11.24 11.48 4.50
CA TYR A 409 10.93 11.18 5.90
C TYR A 409 9.43 10.92 6.13
N SER A 410 8.56 11.71 5.51
CA SER A 410 7.10 11.55 5.63
C SER A 410 6.56 10.29 4.94
N ALA A 411 7.28 9.78 3.94
CA ALA A 411 6.94 8.51 3.30
C ALA A 411 7.14 7.29 4.22
N LEU A 412 8.06 7.40 5.19
CA LEU A 412 8.34 6.34 6.16
C LEU A 412 7.43 6.40 7.39
N THR A 413 7.08 7.60 7.84
CA THR A 413 6.32 7.81 9.07
C THR A 413 4.83 8.06 8.85
N GLY A 414 4.42 8.43 7.62
CA GLY A 414 3.06 8.84 7.31
C GLY A 414 2.62 10.13 8.02
N GLU A 415 3.55 10.86 8.65
CA GLU A 415 3.29 12.16 9.27
C GLU A 415 3.55 13.28 8.25
N LEU A 416 2.51 14.07 7.95
CA LEU A 416 2.57 15.29 7.15
C LEU A 416 2.77 16.51 8.05
#